data_0d1f30bd474f1605a5468d4b9e7a5971
#
_entry.id   0d1f30bd474f1605a5468d4b9e7a5971
#
_cell.length_a   1.000
_cell.length_b   1.000
_cell.length_c   1.000
_cell.angle_alpha   90.00
_cell.angle_beta   90.00
_cell.angle_gamma   90.00
#
_symmetry.space_group_name_H-M   'P 1'
#
loop_
_entity.id
_entity.type
_entity.pdbx_description
1 polymer ?
#
loop_
_entity_poly.entity_id
_entity_poly.type
_entity_poly.pdbx_seq_one_letter_code
_entity_poly.pdbx_strand_id
1 'polypeptide(L)'
;MLKKISTIACLILVISLPQKELRATEECFEGLSRSVFKFNMAFDDAVMEPIAKGYSKLPEAIKTGTSNFTSNIATLLSIPNTLLQGNINQLGHATGSFLINTTFGILGFFNPAEKIGLNPYKEDVGQTLGTYGIGPGCYFVLPILGPTTARDTVGLIADTFVDPFAHITLRENELFGVSGNDIDFYSVKGTGAIDFRSDNLTNFESLEKNSIDLYSSIKSVYLQSRENKIKNSIEAV
;
A
#
# COMPACT_ATOMS: atom_id res chain seq x y z
N MET A 1 -10.61 21.93 -33.66
CA MET A 1 -10.45 22.83 -32.50
C MET A 1 -11.54 22.60 -31.42
N LEU A 2 -12.80 22.37 -31.75
CA LEU A 2 -13.87 22.15 -30.75
C LEU A 2 -13.69 20.91 -29.82
N LYS A 3 -13.10 19.79 -30.30
CA LYS A 3 -12.90 18.60 -29.48
C LYS A 3 -11.86 18.76 -28.37
N LYS A 4 -10.86 19.61 -28.56
CA LYS A 4 -9.84 19.90 -27.52
C LYS A 4 -10.35 20.83 -26.41
N ILE A 5 -11.31 21.70 -26.73
CA ILE A 5 -11.94 22.61 -25.77
C ILE A 5 -12.86 21.85 -24.81
N SER A 6 -13.56 20.81 -25.33
CA SER A 6 -14.45 19.97 -24.49
C SER A 6 -13.66 19.15 -23.43
N THR A 7 -12.45 18.67 -23.76
CA THR A 7 -11.65 17.88 -22.82
C THR A 7 -11.05 18.75 -21.70
N ILE A 8 -10.63 19.97 -22.03
CA ILE A 8 -10.12 20.95 -21.06
C ILE A 8 -11.25 21.46 -20.16
N ALA A 9 -12.45 21.69 -20.70
CA ALA A 9 -13.61 22.09 -19.91
C ALA A 9 -14.07 21.00 -18.93
N CYS A 10 -14.00 19.71 -19.28
CA CYS A 10 -14.24 18.59 -18.36
C CYS A 10 -13.18 18.51 -17.25
N LEU A 11 -11.90 18.76 -17.57
CA LEU A 11 -10.83 18.76 -16.58
C LEU A 11 -10.97 19.92 -15.57
N ILE A 12 -11.38 21.09 -16.04
CA ILE A 12 -11.59 22.28 -15.20
C ILE A 12 -12.84 22.12 -14.32
N LEU A 13 -13.85 21.41 -14.79
CA LEU A 13 -15.09 21.17 -14.02
C LEU A 13 -14.84 20.23 -12.80
N VAL A 14 -13.86 19.35 -12.88
CA VAL A 14 -13.46 18.47 -11.75
C VAL A 14 -12.73 19.26 -10.66
N ILE A 15 -12.03 20.34 -11.02
CA ILE A 15 -11.24 21.16 -10.07
C ILE A 15 -12.12 22.15 -9.29
N SER A 16 -13.33 22.44 -9.75
CA SER A 16 -14.24 23.42 -9.12
C SER A 16 -15.35 22.82 -8.24
N LEU A 17 -15.26 21.51 -7.92
CA LEU A 17 -16.14 20.94 -6.90
C LEU A 17 -15.74 21.50 -5.52
N PRO A 18 -16.68 22.07 -4.75
CA PRO A 18 -16.38 22.53 -3.41
C PRO A 18 -15.83 21.32 -2.63
N GLN A 19 -14.64 21.47 -2.06
CA GLN A 19 -14.07 20.52 -1.10
C GLN A 19 -14.99 20.52 0.13
N LYS A 20 -16.10 19.80 0.03
CA LYS A 20 -16.86 19.41 1.20
C LYS A 20 -15.94 18.40 1.90
N GLU A 21 -15.47 18.75 3.09
CA GLU A 21 -14.86 17.78 4.00
C GLU A 21 -15.86 16.61 4.09
N LEU A 22 -15.65 15.59 3.27
CA LEU A 22 -16.34 14.33 3.42
C LEU A 22 -15.76 13.72 4.68
N ARG A 23 -16.36 14.08 5.82
CA ARG A 23 -16.12 13.39 7.08
C ARG A 23 -16.24 11.91 6.78
N ALA A 24 -15.08 11.27 6.70
CA ALA A 24 -15.00 9.84 6.60
C ALA A 24 -15.83 9.24 7.71
N THR A 25 -16.50 8.16 7.35
CA THR A 25 -16.86 7.07 8.25
C THR A 25 -18.33 6.88 8.51
N GLU A 26 -19.14 6.90 7.47
CA GLU A 26 -20.32 6.06 7.53
C GLU A 26 -19.87 4.62 7.25
N GLU A 27 -20.05 3.78 8.24
CA GLU A 27 -19.83 2.36 8.13
C GLU A 27 -21.04 1.77 7.39
N CYS A 28 -20.85 1.37 6.12
CA CYS A 28 -21.97 0.93 5.32
C CYS A 28 -22.52 -0.45 5.71
N PHE A 29 -21.67 -1.31 6.32
CA PHE A 29 -22.01 -2.69 6.63
C PHE A 29 -21.30 -3.15 7.92
N GLU A 30 -21.50 -2.44 9.04
CA GLU A 30 -20.77 -2.72 10.28
C GLU A 30 -20.88 -4.18 10.74
N GLY A 31 -22.09 -4.75 10.74
CA GLY A 31 -22.29 -6.13 11.18
C GLY A 31 -21.53 -7.15 10.31
N LEU A 32 -21.50 -6.95 9.00
CA LEU A 32 -20.71 -7.78 8.08
C LEU A 32 -19.22 -7.57 8.30
N SER A 33 -18.78 -6.31 8.38
CA SER A 33 -17.37 -5.95 8.60
C SER A 33 -16.83 -6.53 9.91
N ARG A 34 -17.61 -6.49 10.99
CA ARG A 34 -17.24 -7.12 12.28
C ARG A 34 -17.16 -8.65 12.18
N SER A 35 -18.03 -9.27 11.37
CA SER A 35 -17.99 -10.72 11.15
C SER A 35 -16.75 -11.13 10.35
N VAL A 36 -16.43 -10.39 9.28
CA VAL A 36 -15.21 -10.62 8.50
C VAL A 36 -13.96 -10.31 9.33
N PHE A 37 -14.00 -9.28 10.17
CA PHE A 37 -12.92 -8.98 11.10
C PHE A 37 -12.64 -10.14 12.06
N LYS A 38 -13.67 -10.73 12.66
CA LYS A 38 -13.52 -11.91 13.52
C LYS A 38 -12.91 -13.10 12.77
N PHE A 39 -13.33 -13.31 11.52
CA PHE A 39 -12.72 -14.33 10.67
C PHE A 39 -11.23 -14.04 10.43
N ASN A 40 -10.89 -12.78 10.11
CA ASN A 40 -9.49 -12.39 9.89
C ASN A 40 -8.63 -12.57 11.15
N MET A 41 -9.16 -12.24 12.33
CA MET A 41 -8.47 -12.48 13.61
C MET A 41 -8.25 -13.98 13.86
N ALA A 42 -9.27 -14.80 13.64
CA ALA A 42 -9.11 -16.26 13.78
C ALA A 42 -8.11 -16.84 12.78
N PHE A 43 -8.05 -16.29 11.56
CA PHE A 43 -7.02 -16.64 10.56
C PHE A 43 -5.63 -16.18 10.99
N ASP A 44 -5.51 -14.97 11.54
CA ASP A 44 -4.24 -14.47 12.08
C ASP A 44 -3.71 -15.38 13.18
N ASP A 45 -4.53 -15.68 14.18
CA ASP A 45 -4.18 -16.55 15.32
C ASP A 45 -3.77 -17.95 14.89
N ALA A 46 -4.49 -18.52 13.91
CA ALA A 46 -4.28 -19.89 13.48
C ALA A 46 -3.12 -20.04 12.48
N VAL A 47 -2.84 -19.02 11.66
CA VAL A 47 -1.94 -19.13 10.52
C VAL A 47 -0.85 -18.05 10.53
N MET A 48 -1.24 -16.76 10.51
CA MET A 48 -0.29 -15.68 10.29
C MET A 48 0.64 -15.46 11.50
N GLU A 49 0.10 -15.44 12.70
CA GLU A 49 0.88 -15.24 13.92
C GLU A 49 1.90 -16.36 14.17
N PRO A 50 1.57 -17.67 14.10
CA PRO A 50 2.55 -18.74 14.22
C PRO A 50 3.67 -18.65 13.18
N ILE A 51 3.33 -18.35 11.93
CA ILE A 51 4.33 -18.16 10.85
C ILE A 51 5.21 -16.97 11.15
N ALA A 52 4.64 -15.83 11.53
CA ALA A 52 5.39 -14.61 11.88
C ALA A 52 6.30 -14.82 13.10
N LYS A 53 5.85 -15.56 14.12
CA LYS A 53 6.67 -15.97 15.26
C LYS A 53 7.82 -16.90 14.86
N GLY A 54 7.60 -17.79 13.89
CA GLY A 54 8.66 -18.62 13.31
C GLY A 54 9.67 -17.77 12.53
N TYR A 55 9.19 -16.89 11.68
CA TYR A 55 9.99 -15.96 10.87
C TYR A 55 10.82 -15.00 11.76
N SER A 56 10.27 -14.49 12.86
CA SER A 56 10.96 -13.59 13.79
C SER A 56 12.23 -14.19 14.40
N LYS A 57 12.36 -15.51 14.41
CA LYS A 57 13.55 -16.23 14.92
C LYS A 57 14.67 -16.35 13.90
N LEU A 58 14.46 -15.96 12.65
CA LEU A 58 15.49 -15.97 11.62
C LEU A 58 16.59 -14.94 11.95
N PRO A 59 17.83 -15.17 11.48
CA PRO A 59 18.90 -14.19 11.61
C PRO A 59 18.49 -12.83 11.04
N GLU A 60 18.91 -11.76 11.73
CA GLU A 60 18.56 -10.39 11.36
C GLU A 60 18.90 -10.07 9.89
N ALA A 61 20.04 -10.53 9.39
CA ALA A 61 20.45 -10.33 8.01
C ALA A 61 19.45 -10.90 6.98
N ILE A 62 18.79 -12.02 7.30
CA ILE A 62 17.75 -12.62 6.43
C ILE A 62 16.49 -11.77 6.49
N LYS A 63 16.01 -11.40 7.67
CA LYS A 63 14.81 -10.57 7.84
C LYS A 63 14.97 -9.22 7.15
N THR A 64 16.06 -8.50 7.46
CA THR A 64 16.38 -7.22 6.83
C THR A 64 16.50 -7.34 5.32
N GLY A 65 17.18 -8.37 4.82
CA GLY A 65 17.31 -8.59 3.38
C GLY A 65 15.97 -8.86 2.70
N THR A 66 15.11 -9.67 3.32
CA THR A 66 13.75 -9.95 2.83
C THR A 66 12.88 -8.70 2.84
N SER A 67 12.90 -7.94 3.94
CA SER A 67 12.18 -6.66 4.07
C SER A 67 12.62 -5.65 3.00
N ASN A 68 13.91 -5.49 2.81
CA ASN A 68 14.47 -4.64 1.77
C ASN A 68 14.04 -5.08 0.37
N PHE A 69 14.10 -6.38 0.07
CA PHE A 69 13.70 -6.93 -1.23
C PHE A 69 12.22 -6.68 -1.53
N THR A 70 11.32 -7.06 -0.60
CA THR A 70 9.87 -6.85 -0.78
C THR A 70 9.51 -5.36 -0.86
N SER A 71 10.21 -4.52 -0.07
CA SER A 71 10.10 -3.07 -0.11
C SER A 71 10.58 -2.49 -1.44
N ASN A 72 11.68 -3.00 -2.01
CA ASN A 72 12.18 -2.57 -3.31
C ASN A 72 11.19 -2.90 -4.44
N ILE A 73 10.60 -4.09 -4.42
CA ILE A 73 9.52 -4.45 -5.36
C ILE A 73 8.29 -3.55 -5.18
N ALA A 74 7.87 -3.28 -3.93
CA ALA A 74 6.74 -2.38 -3.66
C ALA A 74 6.99 -0.93 -4.12
N THR A 75 8.25 -0.51 -4.25
CA THR A 75 8.61 0.81 -4.79
C THR A 75 8.22 0.95 -6.27
N LEU A 76 8.14 -0.15 -7.03
CA LEU A 76 7.66 -0.11 -8.42
C LEU A 76 6.26 0.47 -8.55
N LEU A 77 5.34 0.14 -7.63
CA LEU A 77 4.00 0.73 -7.59
C LEU A 77 4.03 2.22 -7.21
N SER A 78 4.99 2.64 -6.38
CA SER A 78 5.11 4.03 -5.98
C SER A 78 5.54 4.95 -7.13
N ILE A 79 6.33 4.47 -8.09
CA ILE A 79 6.83 5.26 -9.23
C ILE A 79 5.68 5.86 -10.06
N PRO A 80 4.75 5.08 -10.64
CA PRO A 80 3.64 5.66 -11.39
C PRO A 80 2.71 6.51 -10.52
N ASN A 81 2.51 6.16 -9.24
CA ASN A 81 1.66 6.91 -8.35
C ASN A 81 2.24 8.29 -8.00
N THR A 82 3.53 8.39 -7.69
CA THR A 82 4.19 9.69 -7.47
C THR A 82 4.16 10.58 -8.72
N LEU A 83 4.29 9.97 -9.91
CA LEU A 83 4.15 10.69 -11.18
C LEU A 83 2.72 11.22 -11.35
N LEU A 84 1.71 10.41 -11.10
CA LEU A 84 0.30 10.80 -11.19
C LEU A 84 -0.05 11.89 -10.17
N GLN A 85 0.54 11.87 -8.98
CA GLN A 85 0.38 12.89 -7.96
C GLN A 85 1.11 14.20 -8.29
N GLY A 86 1.98 14.21 -9.31
CA GLY A 86 2.82 15.37 -9.66
C GLY A 86 4.00 15.58 -8.69
N ASN A 87 4.27 14.62 -7.82
CA ASN A 87 5.33 14.71 -6.83
C ASN A 87 6.68 14.30 -7.43
N ILE A 88 7.33 15.22 -8.12
CA ILE A 88 8.59 14.99 -8.84
C ILE A 88 9.73 14.63 -7.89
N ASN A 89 9.75 15.18 -6.69
CA ASN A 89 10.76 14.88 -5.69
C ASN A 89 10.65 13.40 -5.26
N GLN A 90 9.47 12.95 -4.86
CA GLN A 90 9.24 11.56 -4.49
C GLN A 90 9.38 10.59 -5.68
N LEU A 91 9.04 11.03 -6.91
CA LEU A 91 9.32 10.28 -8.12
C LEU A 91 10.84 10.03 -8.29
N GLY A 92 11.66 11.07 -8.07
CA GLY A 92 13.11 10.94 -8.08
C GLY A 92 13.64 9.99 -7.00
N HIS A 93 13.12 10.10 -5.77
CA HIS A 93 13.46 9.19 -4.67
C HIS A 93 13.06 7.74 -4.98
N ALA A 94 11.84 7.50 -5.48
CA ALA A 94 11.35 6.16 -5.79
C ALA A 94 12.14 5.51 -6.93
N THR A 95 12.32 6.23 -8.04
CA THR A 95 13.07 5.72 -9.21
C THR A 95 14.54 5.51 -8.86
N GLY A 96 15.19 6.47 -8.22
CA GLY A 96 16.59 6.38 -7.80
C GLY A 96 16.83 5.25 -6.80
N SER A 97 15.97 5.13 -5.80
CA SER A 97 16.05 4.05 -4.80
C SER A 97 15.90 2.69 -5.46
N PHE A 98 14.88 2.51 -6.31
CA PHE A 98 14.67 1.24 -7.02
C PHE A 98 15.89 0.85 -7.87
N LEU A 99 16.42 1.77 -8.68
CA LEU A 99 17.56 1.49 -9.55
C LEU A 99 18.82 1.15 -8.75
N ILE A 100 19.13 1.92 -7.72
CA ILE A 100 20.33 1.73 -6.91
C ILE A 100 20.23 0.42 -6.09
N ASN A 101 19.09 0.16 -5.47
CA ASN A 101 18.91 -1.05 -4.68
C ASN A 101 18.86 -2.31 -5.56
N THR A 102 18.30 -2.21 -6.77
CA THR A 102 18.29 -3.34 -7.71
C THR A 102 19.69 -3.65 -8.23
N THR A 103 20.50 -2.62 -8.57
CA THR A 103 21.83 -2.81 -9.16
C THR A 103 22.92 -3.06 -8.12
N PHE A 104 23.05 -2.18 -7.13
CA PHE A 104 24.09 -2.24 -6.10
C PHE A 104 23.63 -2.96 -4.83
N GLY A 105 22.33 -3.13 -4.65
CA GLY A 105 21.73 -3.82 -3.50
C GLY A 105 21.38 -5.28 -3.76
N ILE A 106 21.85 -5.89 -4.85
CA ILE A 106 21.55 -7.28 -5.24
C ILE A 106 20.03 -7.50 -5.29
N LEU A 107 19.38 -6.95 -6.31
CA LEU A 107 17.92 -6.98 -6.52
C LEU A 107 17.10 -6.37 -5.35
N GLY A 108 17.72 -5.53 -4.54
CA GLY A 108 17.07 -4.90 -3.39
C GLY A 108 17.24 -5.63 -2.06
N PHE A 109 18.02 -6.71 -2.00
CA PHE A 109 18.32 -7.39 -0.73
C PHE A 109 19.10 -6.49 0.24
N PHE A 110 19.94 -5.62 -0.28
CA PHE A 110 20.57 -4.52 0.45
C PHE A 110 19.93 -3.19 0.06
N ASN A 111 19.99 -2.19 0.96
CA ASN A 111 19.41 -0.86 0.75
C ASN A 111 20.50 0.24 0.75
N PRO A 112 21.40 0.28 -0.26
CA PRO A 112 22.38 1.35 -0.37
C PRO A 112 21.76 2.72 -0.66
N ALA A 113 20.56 2.79 -1.26
CA ALA A 113 19.87 4.03 -1.56
C ALA A 113 19.53 4.85 -0.29
N GLU A 114 19.14 4.20 0.78
CA GLU A 114 18.88 4.83 2.08
C GLU A 114 20.12 5.55 2.63
N LYS A 115 21.30 4.96 2.47
CA LYS A 115 22.57 5.54 2.94
C LYS A 115 22.94 6.84 2.25
N ILE A 116 22.37 7.09 1.07
CA ILE A 116 22.57 8.35 0.32
C ILE A 116 21.32 9.25 0.37
N GLY A 117 20.38 8.96 1.27
CA GLY A 117 19.21 9.79 1.56
C GLY A 117 18.03 9.59 0.61
N LEU A 118 18.00 8.53 -0.20
CA LEU A 118 16.86 8.21 -1.05
C LEU A 118 15.84 7.36 -0.28
N ASN A 119 14.84 8.01 0.31
CA ASN A 119 13.79 7.40 1.11
C ASN A 119 12.42 7.65 0.46
N PRO A 120 11.97 6.80 -0.48
CA PRO A 120 10.70 6.97 -1.14
C PRO A 120 9.53 6.65 -0.20
N TYR A 121 8.43 7.40 -0.36
CA TYR A 121 7.16 7.03 0.23
C TYR A 121 6.56 5.83 -0.51
N LYS A 122 5.84 5.00 0.22
CA LYS A 122 5.06 3.90 -0.38
C LYS A 122 3.71 4.46 -0.79
N GLU A 123 3.51 4.56 -2.09
CA GLU A 123 2.32 5.14 -2.69
C GLU A 123 1.50 4.08 -3.42
N ASP A 124 0.18 4.24 -3.40
CA ASP A 124 -0.79 3.42 -4.09
C ASP A 124 -1.87 4.27 -4.77
N VAL A 125 -2.68 3.68 -5.63
CA VAL A 125 -3.74 4.41 -6.34
C VAL A 125 -4.81 4.96 -5.38
N GLY A 126 -5.11 4.28 -4.27
CA GLY A 126 -6.02 4.79 -3.25
C GLY A 126 -5.52 6.10 -2.63
N GLN A 127 -4.21 6.22 -2.38
CA GLN A 127 -3.58 7.47 -1.93
C GLN A 127 -3.63 8.53 -3.05
N THR A 128 -3.30 8.15 -4.27
CA THR A 128 -3.37 9.04 -5.45
C THR A 128 -4.77 9.61 -5.63
N LEU A 129 -5.83 8.80 -5.53
CA LEU A 129 -7.21 9.27 -5.54
C LEU A 129 -7.50 10.23 -4.37
N GLY A 130 -6.92 9.97 -3.20
CA GLY A 130 -7.00 10.84 -2.03
C GLY A 130 -6.37 12.21 -2.25
N THR A 131 -5.20 12.29 -2.89
CA THR A 131 -4.54 13.58 -3.22
C THR A 131 -5.37 14.42 -4.19
N TYR A 132 -6.19 13.80 -5.03
CA TYR A 132 -7.17 14.47 -5.88
C TYR A 132 -8.45 14.87 -5.15
N GLY A 133 -8.55 14.69 -3.83
CA GLY A 133 -9.70 15.08 -3.01
C GLY A 133 -10.83 14.04 -3.00
N ILE A 134 -10.62 12.84 -3.53
CA ILE A 134 -11.61 11.78 -3.43
C ILE A 134 -11.61 11.24 -1.99
N GLY A 135 -12.74 11.43 -1.30
CA GLY A 135 -12.92 10.97 0.07
C GLY A 135 -12.87 9.44 0.19
N PRO A 136 -12.63 8.92 1.40
CA PRO A 136 -12.50 7.47 1.64
C PRO A 136 -13.82 6.72 1.33
N GLY A 137 -14.98 7.36 1.45
CA GLY A 137 -16.28 6.69 1.34
C GLY A 137 -16.54 5.73 2.50
N CYS A 138 -17.25 4.63 2.24
CA CYS A 138 -17.58 3.63 3.24
C CYS A 138 -16.33 2.89 3.72
N TYR A 139 -16.25 2.68 5.03
CA TYR A 139 -15.30 1.75 5.64
C TYR A 139 -15.91 0.34 5.69
N PHE A 140 -15.11 -0.67 5.43
CA PHE A 140 -15.44 -2.09 5.61
C PHE A 140 -14.17 -2.94 5.74
N VAL A 141 -14.35 -4.22 6.01
CA VAL A 141 -13.23 -5.16 6.16
C VAL A 141 -13.33 -6.24 5.10
N LEU A 142 -12.24 -6.46 4.36
CA LEU A 142 -12.11 -7.53 3.39
C LEU A 142 -11.57 -8.80 4.05
N PRO A 143 -12.03 -10.00 3.61
CA PRO A 143 -11.46 -11.26 4.05
C PRO A 143 -9.95 -11.29 3.73
N ILE A 144 -9.13 -11.67 4.72
CA ILE A 144 -7.67 -11.80 4.67
C ILE A 144 -6.95 -10.45 4.47
N LEU A 145 -7.46 -9.56 3.61
CA LEU A 145 -6.84 -8.27 3.28
C LEU A 145 -7.03 -7.21 4.39
N GLY A 146 -8.00 -7.41 5.27
CA GLY A 146 -8.21 -6.54 6.44
C GLY A 146 -9.00 -5.26 6.14
N PRO A 147 -8.78 -4.19 6.94
CA PRO A 147 -9.51 -2.93 6.87
C PRO A 147 -9.27 -2.20 5.55
N THR A 148 -10.32 -1.60 5.01
CA THR A 148 -10.27 -0.81 3.78
C THR A 148 -11.39 0.23 3.73
N THR A 149 -11.35 1.07 2.71
CA THR A 149 -12.43 2.00 2.35
C THR A 149 -12.87 1.77 0.91
N ALA A 150 -14.01 2.34 0.51
CA ALA A 150 -14.49 2.25 -0.87
C ALA A 150 -13.44 2.79 -1.86
N ARG A 151 -12.85 3.95 -1.57
CA ARG A 151 -11.75 4.53 -2.37
C ARG A 151 -10.55 3.59 -2.43
N ASP A 152 -10.09 3.10 -1.29
CA ASP A 152 -8.87 2.28 -1.22
C ASP A 152 -9.09 0.90 -1.85
N THR A 153 -10.32 0.37 -1.84
CA THR A 153 -10.67 -0.86 -2.58
C THR A 153 -10.63 -0.66 -4.10
N VAL A 154 -11.16 0.47 -4.59
CA VAL A 154 -11.01 0.84 -6.01
C VAL A 154 -9.52 1.01 -6.34
N GLY A 155 -8.76 1.66 -5.45
CA GLY A 155 -7.32 1.79 -5.56
C GLY A 155 -6.61 0.44 -5.65
N LEU A 156 -6.92 -0.50 -4.76
CA LEU A 156 -6.34 -1.84 -4.74
C LEU A 156 -6.57 -2.61 -6.07
N ILE A 157 -7.77 -2.50 -6.63
CA ILE A 157 -8.06 -3.08 -7.95
C ILE A 157 -7.23 -2.36 -9.02
N ALA A 158 -7.20 -1.04 -9.02
CA ALA A 158 -6.44 -0.25 -9.98
C ALA A 158 -4.93 -0.48 -9.88
N ASP A 159 -4.40 -0.73 -8.67
CA ASP A 159 -2.99 -1.06 -8.45
C ASP A 159 -2.55 -2.26 -9.31
N THR A 160 -3.39 -3.28 -9.48
CA THR A 160 -3.06 -4.43 -10.33
C THR A 160 -2.86 -4.07 -11.81
N PHE A 161 -3.35 -2.90 -12.24
CA PHE A 161 -3.20 -2.38 -13.61
C PHE A 161 -2.05 -1.39 -13.74
N VAL A 162 -1.68 -0.72 -12.65
CA VAL A 162 -0.67 0.35 -12.62
C VAL A 162 0.69 -0.19 -12.16
N ASP A 163 0.70 -1.24 -11.32
CA ASP A 163 1.92 -1.83 -10.77
C ASP A 163 2.70 -2.58 -11.86
N PRO A 164 3.93 -2.14 -12.22
CA PRO A 164 4.77 -2.85 -13.19
C PRO A 164 5.06 -4.30 -12.78
N PHE A 165 5.18 -4.58 -11.48
CA PHE A 165 5.41 -5.94 -10.99
C PHE A 165 4.18 -6.85 -11.23
N ALA A 166 2.98 -6.37 -10.94
CA ALA A 166 1.75 -7.08 -11.26
C ALA A 166 1.58 -7.31 -12.76
N HIS A 167 2.05 -6.36 -13.58
CA HIS A 167 1.99 -6.47 -15.04
C HIS A 167 2.88 -7.59 -15.59
N ILE A 168 4.07 -7.76 -15.01
CA ILE A 168 5.02 -8.81 -15.38
C ILE A 168 4.52 -10.18 -14.89
N THR A 169 3.96 -10.25 -13.70
CA THR A 169 3.66 -11.52 -13.03
C THR A 169 2.23 -12.01 -13.27
N LEU A 170 1.21 -11.19 -13.00
CA LEU A 170 -0.20 -11.59 -13.13
C LEU A 170 -0.70 -11.64 -14.56
N ARG A 171 -0.03 -10.92 -15.49
CA ARG A 171 -0.41 -10.86 -16.90
C ARG A 171 0.58 -11.55 -17.82
N GLU A 172 1.61 -12.16 -17.25
CA GLU A 172 2.65 -12.88 -17.97
C GLU A 172 3.28 -12.05 -19.11
N ASN A 173 3.31 -10.71 -18.94
CA ASN A 173 3.92 -9.83 -19.91
C ASN A 173 5.43 -9.78 -19.68
N GLU A 174 6.18 -9.85 -20.77
CA GLU A 174 7.61 -9.59 -20.72
C GLU A 174 7.87 -8.06 -20.70
N LEU A 175 8.64 -7.60 -19.72
CA LEU A 175 9.07 -6.22 -19.62
C LEU A 175 10.60 -6.17 -19.47
N PHE A 176 11.29 -5.54 -20.40
CA PHE A 176 12.77 -5.47 -20.43
C PHE A 176 13.48 -6.82 -20.33
N GLY A 177 12.89 -7.89 -20.90
CA GLY A 177 13.46 -9.24 -20.84
C GLY A 177 13.19 -9.97 -19.53
N VAL A 178 12.36 -9.41 -18.65
CA VAL A 178 11.92 -10.03 -17.39
C VAL A 178 10.49 -10.50 -17.52
N SER A 179 10.25 -11.75 -17.20
CA SER A 179 8.92 -12.36 -17.10
C SER A 179 8.76 -13.05 -15.75
N GLY A 180 7.53 -13.18 -15.28
CA GLY A 180 7.19 -13.86 -14.04
C GLY A 180 5.83 -14.55 -14.16
N ASN A 181 5.33 -15.09 -13.06
CA ASN A 181 4.03 -15.73 -13.00
C ASN A 181 3.27 -15.31 -11.73
N ASP A 182 2.03 -15.76 -11.60
CA ASP A 182 1.16 -15.44 -10.45
C ASP A 182 1.74 -15.93 -9.11
N ILE A 183 2.47 -17.05 -9.10
CA ILE A 183 3.15 -17.57 -7.89
C ILE A 183 4.19 -16.57 -7.41
N ASP A 184 4.95 -15.94 -8.32
CA ASP A 184 5.94 -14.92 -7.97
C ASP A 184 5.27 -13.71 -7.30
N PHE A 185 4.13 -13.27 -7.85
CA PHE A 185 3.36 -12.18 -7.28
C PHE A 185 2.89 -12.49 -5.85
N TYR A 186 2.20 -13.61 -5.68
CA TYR A 186 1.68 -13.98 -4.37
C TYR A 186 2.76 -14.32 -3.36
N SER A 187 3.89 -14.88 -3.81
CA SER A 187 5.04 -15.16 -2.94
C SER A 187 5.66 -13.87 -2.40
N VAL A 188 5.86 -12.86 -3.24
CA VAL A 188 6.42 -11.57 -2.79
C VAL A 188 5.44 -10.85 -1.87
N LYS A 189 4.15 -10.78 -2.22
CA LYS A 189 3.12 -10.12 -1.39
C LYS A 189 2.93 -10.87 -0.06
N GLY A 190 2.88 -12.20 -0.08
CA GLY A 190 2.76 -13.04 1.12
C GLY A 190 3.98 -12.91 2.05
N THR A 191 5.19 -12.92 1.48
CA THR A 191 6.42 -12.71 2.25
C THR A 191 6.43 -11.33 2.91
N GLY A 192 6.05 -10.29 2.19
CA GLY A 192 5.93 -8.94 2.76
C GLY A 192 4.88 -8.86 3.88
N ALA A 193 3.77 -9.59 3.78
CA ALA A 193 2.76 -9.66 4.83
C ALA A 193 3.27 -10.37 6.10
N ILE A 194 4.03 -11.47 5.93
CA ILE A 194 4.65 -12.20 7.04
C ILE A 194 5.72 -11.33 7.72
N ASP A 195 6.56 -10.66 6.95
CA ASP A 195 7.58 -9.74 7.43
C ASP A 195 6.95 -8.61 8.24
N PHE A 196 5.95 -7.93 7.69
CA PHE A 196 5.19 -6.89 8.39
C PHE A 196 4.54 -7.41 9.68
N ARG A 197 3.93 -8.60 9.66
CA ARG A 197 3.30 -9.18 10.86
C ARG A 197 4.34 -9.52 11.91
N SER A 198 5.52 -10.01 11.50
CA SER A 198 6.65 -10.32 12.37
C SER A 198 7.20 -9.08 13.07
N ASP A 199 7.38 -7.99 12.33
CA ASP A 199 7.89 -6.72 12.88
C ASP A 199 6.90 -6.05 13.85
N ASN A 200 5.61 -6.38 13.71
CA ASN A 200 4.55 -5.80 14.50
C ASN A 200 3.92 -6.75 15.54
N LEU A 201 4.56 -7.88 15.87
CA LEU A 201 4.03 -8.84 16.85
C LEU A 201 3.64 -8.17 18.17
N THR A 202 4.54 -7.38 18.75
CA THR A 202 4.31 -6.69 20.03
C THR A 202 3.24 -5.60 19.92
N ASN A 203 3.15 -4.90 18.76
CA ASN A 203 2.15 -3.86 18.54
C ASN A 203 0.75 -4.46 18.46
N PHE A 204 0.59 -5.58 17.74
CA PHE A 204 -0.68 -6.31 17.63
C PHE A 204 -1.12 -6.85 18.99
N GLU A 205 -0.24 -7.54 19.72
CA GLU A 205 -0.51 -8.03 21.07
C GLU A 205 -0.92 -6.89 22.04
N SER A 206 -0.23 -5.75 21.95
CA SER A 206 -0.55 -4.58 22.75
C SER A 206 -1.92 -4.00 22.40
N LEU A 207 -2.26 -3.90 21.11
CA LEU A 207 -3.58 -3.43 20.69
C LEU A 207 -4.68 -4.38 21.15
N GLU A 208 -4.50 -5.69 20.98
CA GLU A 208 -5.47 -6.70 21.38
C GLU A 208 -5.72 -6.67 22.88
N LYS A 209 -4.65 -6.60 23.69
CA LYS A 209 -4.74 -6.62 25.14
C LYS A 209 -5.33 -5.34 25.75
N ASN A 210 -5.06 -4.18 25.12
CA ASN A 210 -5.41 -2.87 25.70
C ASN A 210 -6.65 -2.23 25.07
N SER A 211 -7.22 -2.80 24.00
CA SER A 211 -8.40 -2.25 23.34
C SER A 211 -9.68 -2.76 24.00
N ILE A 212 -10.61 -1.86 24.30
CA ILE A 212 -11.96 -2.20 24.75
C ILE A 212 -12.75 -2.81 23.57
N ASP A 213 -12.59 -2.25 22.37
CA ASP A 213 -13.12 -2.77 21.10
C ASP A 213 -11.98 -2.75 20.07
N LEU A 214 -11.38 -3.91 19.85
CA LEU A 214 -10.26 -4.07 18.92
C LEU A 214 -10.63 -3.66 17.49
N TYR A 215 -11.84 -3.98 17.04
CA TYR A 215 -12.33 -3.61 15.72
C TYR A 215 -12.31 -2.07 15.54
N SER A 216 -12.86 -1.33 16.49
CA SER A 216 -12.91 0.12 16.45
C SER A 216 -11.50 0.74 16.54
N SER A 217 -10.62 0.14 17.34
CA SER A 217 -9.22 0.58 17.45
C SER A 217 -8.47 0.42 16.13
N ILE A 218 -8.56 -0.75 15.48
CA ILE A 218 -7.93 -1.02 14.20
C ILE A 218 -8.51 -0.13 13.09
N LYS A 219 -9.85 0.07 13.07
CA LYS A 219 -10.49 1.04 12.16
C LYS A 219 -9.88 2.43 12.31
N SER A 220 -9.75 2.92 13.54
CA SER A 220 -9.21 4.25 13.81
C SER A 220 -7.74 4.37 13.35
N VAL A 221 -6.90 3.39 13.68
CA VAL A 221 -5.50 3.34 13.25
C VAL A 221 -5.39 3.33 11.73
N TYR A 222 -6.19 2.51 11.05
CA TYR A 222 -6.21 2.44 9.59
C TYR A 222 -6.56 3.80 8.96
N LEU A 223 -7.67 4.40 9.39
CA LEU A 223 -8.14 5.67 8.80
C LEU A 223 -7.13 6.81 9.03
N GLN A 224 -6.58 6.92 10.25
CA GLN A 224 -5.56 7.92 10.56
C GLN A 224 -4.27 7.70 9.76
N SER A 225 -3.84 6.44 9.62
CA SER A 225 -2.66 6.11 8.82
C SER A 225 -2.84 6.50 7.35
N ARG A 226 -4.02 6.22 6.76
CA ARG A 226 -4.33 6.59 5.37
C ARG A 226 -4.38 8.10 5.17
N GLU A 227 -5.02 8.83 6.10
CA GLU A 227 -5.09 10.29 6.06
C GLU A 227 -3.68 10.91 6.14
N ASN A 228 -2.84 10.44 7.06
CA ASN A 228 -1.47 10.93 7.20
C ASN A 228 -0.63 10.66 5.95
N LYS A 229 -0.76 9.49 5.31
CA LYS A 229 -0.05 9.18 4.08
C LYS A 229 -0.44 10.13 2.95
N ILE A 230 -1.75 10.36 2.74
CA ILE A 230 -2.25 11.28 1.72
C ILE A 230 -1.76 12.70 2.00
N LYS A 231 -1.81 13.14 3.25
CA LYS A 231 -1.33 14.47 3.67
C LYS A 231 0.17 14.63 3.39
N ASN A 232 0.99 13.64 3.76
CA ASN A 232 2.42 13.67 3.47
C ASN A 232 2.70 13.74 1.96
N SER A 233 1.91 13.04 1.13
CA SER A 233 2.05 13.08 -0.32
C SER A 233 1.72 14.47 -0.88
N ILE A 234 0.74 15.17 -0.30
CA ILE A 234 0.36 16.55 -0.71
C ILE A 234 1.43 17.56 -0.26
N GLU A 235 1.93 17.45 0.96
CA GLU A 235 2.91 18.39 1.54
C GLU A 235 4.31 18.27 0.88
N ALA A 236 4.59 17.17 0.21
CA ALA A 236 5.86 16.92 -0.47
C ALA A 236 5.89 17.39 -1.93
N VAL A 237 4.80 17.95 -2.48
CA VAL A 237 4.70 18.56 -3.80
C VAL A 237 5.07 20.04 -3.74
#